data_34829f2c0aa2f1b436a5c6927e50143b
#
_entry.id   34829f2c0aa2f1b436a5c6927e50143b
#
_cell.length_a   1.000
_cell.length_b   1.000
_cell.length_c   1.000
_cell.angle_alpha   90.00
_cell.angle_beta   90.00
_cell.angle_gamma   90.00
#
_symmetry.space_group_name_H-M   'P 1'
#
loop_
_entity.id
_entity.type
_entity.pdbx_description
1 polymer ?
#
loop_
_entity_poly.entity_id
_entity_poly.type
_entity_poly.pdbx_seq_one_letter_code
_entity_poly.pdbx_strand_id
1 'polypeptide(L)'
;MVWPAQRLIGEKGILNGKNAIVQLPTGVGKTKSIELIVRAMFLSERGNTALIVAPLRALCNEISDDMGKAFSKEASINQFSDLLEIDFLNIFSNEDEKKILVCTPEKLQFIFHHEPELMSEIDLYVFDEGHMFDDMSRGAMYELLIADIKKYIQPWQQIVLLSAVLSNADKIKEWVIGDDGVLAYDKDIRSTPKVVGFASSENEIHYFSNTFEEEDFYIPKVIKRIQLETRRVNANPKFFPENKANDIALY
;
A
#
# COMPACT_ATOMS: atom_id res chain seq x y z
N MET A 1 -20.48 4.35 -7.36
CA MET A 1 -20.07 2.95 -7.58
C MET A 1 -18.94 2.66 -6.60
N VAL A 2 -19.07 1.66 -5.75
CA VAL A 2 -18.04 1.29 -4.75
C VAL A 2 -17.09 0.29 -5.41
N TRP A 3 -15.79 0.49 -5.26
CA TRP A 3 -14.79 -0.41 -5.83
C TRP A 3 -14.78 -1.76 -5.09
N PRO A 4 -14.40 -2.87 -5.75
CA PRO A 4 -14.40 -4.20 -5.13
C PRO A 4 -13.63 -4.26 -3.80
N ALA A 5 -12.47 -3.61 -3.72
CA ALA A 5 -11.68 -3.53 -2.49
C ALA A 5 -12.45 -2.83 -1.33
N GLN A 6 -13.12 -1.73 -1.62
CA GLN A 6 -13.90 -1.00 -0.62
C GLN A 6 -15.14 -1.79 -0.16
N ARG A 7 -15.75 -2.53 -1.09
CA ARG A 7 -16.87 -3.42 -0.77
C ARG A 7 -16.43 -4.55 0.15
N LEU A 8 -15.31 -5.20 -0.13
CA LEU A 8 -14.71 -6.23 0.71
C LEU A 8 -14.48 -5.72 2.14
N ILE A 9 -13.91 -4.52 2.29
CA ILE A 9 -13.67 -3.88 3.59
C ILE A 9 -14.98 -3.67 4.37
N GLY A 10 -16.03 -3.23 3.68
CA GLY A 10 -17.37 -3.07 4.29
C GLY A 10 -17.99 -4.40 4.72
N GLU A 11 -18.01 -5.40 3.84
CA GLU A 11 -18.58 -6.72 4.08
C GLU A 11 -17.88 -7.47 5.22
N LYS A 12 -16.58 -7.27 5.40
CA LYS A 12 -15.79 -7.85 6.49
C LYS A 12 -15.95 -7.14 7.82
N GLY A 13 -16.70 -6.03 7.88
CA GLY A 13 -16.96 -5.28 9.10
C GLY A 13 -15.80 -4.41 9.59
N ILE A 14 -14.81 -4.14 8.73
CA ILE A 14 -13.65 -3.31 9.07
C ILE A 14 -14.09 -1.86 9.32
N LEU A 15 -15.08 -1.39 8.57
CA LEU A 15 -15.66 -0.06 8.77
C LEU A 15 -16.40 0.08 10.12
N ASN A 16 -16.72 -1.04 10.76
CA ASN A 16 -17.37 -1.08 12.06
C ASN A 16 -16.39 -1.29 13.24
N GLY A 17 -15.10 -1.15 13.00
CA GLY A 17 -14.06 -1.22 14.04
C GLY A 17 -13.41 -2.57 14.24
N LYS A 18 -13.67 -3.58 13.38
CA LYS A 18 -12.96 -4.86 13.47
C LYS A 18 -11.49 -4.71 13.12
N ASN A 19 -10.63 -5.32 13.92
CA ASN A 19 -9.23 -5.49 13.59
C ASN A 19 -9.09 -6.36 12.34
N ALA A 20 -8.18 -5.98 11.42
CA ALA A 20 -8.11 -6.64 10.13
C ALA A 20 -6.71 -6.69 9.53
N ILE A 21 -6.45 -7.78 8.81
CA ILE A 21 -5.44 -7.83 7.76
C ILE A 21 -6.16 -7.80 6.41
N VAL A 22 -5.78 -6.86 5.57
CA VAL A 22 -6.41 -6.61 4.26
C VAL A 22 -5.37 -6.84 3.17
N GLN A 23 -5.56 -7.89 2.37
CA GLN A 23 -4.71 -8.15 1.22
C GLN A 23 -5.33 -7.56 -0.04
N LEU A 24 -4.70 -6.52 -0.56
CA LEU A 24 -5.12 -5.82 -1.77
C LEU A 24 -3.95 -5.67 -2.73
N PRO A 25 -4.06 -6.13 -3.98
CA PRO A 25 -3.04 -5.90 -4.99
C PRO A 25 -2.70 -4.41 -5.14
N THR A 26 -1.54 -4.11 -5.72
CA THR A 26 -1.20 -2.73 -6.07
C THR A 26 -2.18 -2.18 -7.10
N GLY A 27 -2.53 -0.89 -7.00
CA GLY A 27 -3.41 -0.21 -7.97
C GLY A 27 -4.92 -0.45 -7.80
N VAL A 28 -5.37 -1.20 -6.78
CA VAL A 28 -6.81 -1.39 -6.50
C VAL A 28 -7.39 -0.36 -5.52
N GLY A 29 -6.62 0.68 -5.17
CA GLY A 29 -7.08 1.77 -4.32
C GLY A 29 -6.84 1.56 -2.83
N LYS A 30 -5.65 1.06 -2.42
CA LYS A 30 -5.26 0.94 -0.99
C LYS A 30 -5.42 2.26 -0.25
N THR A 31 -4.89 3.37 -0.77
CA THR A 31 -5.01 4.70 -0.16
C THR A 31 -6.47 5.13 0.02
N LYS A 32 -7.33 4.85 -0.97
CA LYS A 32 -8.77 5.11 -0.83
C LYS A 32 -9.45 4.20 0.19
N SER A 33 -8.92 3.01 0.40
CA SER A 33 -9.37 2.12 1.47
C SER A 33 -9.00 2.65 2.85
N ILE A 34 -7.80 3.20 3.00
CA ILE A 34 -7.37 3.91 4.23
C ILE A 34 -8.31 5.09 4.52
N GLU A 35 -8.52 5.95 3.52
CA GLU A 35 -9.45 7.09 3.64
C GLU A 35 -10.83 6.64 4.12
N LEU A 36 -11.37 5.57 3.55
CA LEU A 36 -12.69 5.06 3.91
C LEU A 36 -12.75 4.56 5.35
N ILE A 37 -11.71 3.86 5.81
CA ILE A 37 -11.63 3.33 7.19
C ILE A 37 -11.54 4.49 8.20
N VAL A 38 -10.66 5.47 7.95
CA VAL A 38 -10.54 6.67 8.79
C VAL A 38 -11.85 7.44 8.83
N ARG A 39 -12.48 7.66 7.68
CA ARG A 39 -13.78 8.36 7.59
C ARG A 39 -14.88 7.61 8.34
N ALA A 40 -14.91 6.29 8.26
CA ALA A 40 -15.86 5.47 9.00
C ALA A 40 -15.65 5.58 10.52
N MET A 41 -14.42 5.62 11.01
CA MET A 41 -14.11 5.85 12.42
C MET A 41 -14.64 7.22 12.87
N PHE A 42 -14.34 8.29 12.15
CA PHE A 42 -14.78 9.65 12.48
C PHE A 42 -16.30 9.82 12.44
N LEU A 43 -16.98 9.24 11.45
CA LEU A 43 -18.43 9.35 11.30
C LEU A 43 -19.22 8.51 12.32
N SER A 44 -18.63 7.42 12.79
CA SER A 44 -19.24 6.57 13.83
C SER A 44 -18.83 6.97 15.25
N GLU A 45 -18.10 8.08 15.41
CA GLU A 45 -17.62 8.62 16.68
C GLU A 45 -16.85 7.60 17.54
N ARG A 46 -16.16 6.64 16.87
CA ARG A 46 -15.35 5.61 17.56
C ARG A 46 -13.99 6.13 18.01
N GLY A 47 -13.58 7.28 17.51
CA GLY A 47 -12.34 7.93 17.88
C GLY A 47 -12.04 9.14 17.03
N ASN A 48 -11.06 9.92 17.48
CA ASN A 48 -10.64 11.18 16.85
C ASN A 48 -9.21 11.13 16.29
N THR A 49 -8.42 10.11 16.62
CA THR A 49 -7.01 10.03 16.23
C THR A 49 -6.71 8.77 15.41
N ALA A 50 -6.38 8.95 14.14
CA ALA A 50 -5.89 7.89 13.27
C ALA A 50 -4.38 8.03 13.05
N LEU A 51 -3.63 6.93 13.19
CA LEU A 51 -2.22 6.84 12.88
C LEU A 51 -1.99 5.94 11.66
N ILE A 52 -1.35 6.47 10.63
CA ILE A 52 -0.99 5.74 9.41
C ILE A 52 0.52 5.56 9.37
N VAL A 53 0.97 4.32 9.32
CA VAL A 53 2.37 3.94 9.28
C VAL A 53 2.72 3.44 7.89
N ALA A 54 3.65 4.11 7.23
CA ALA A 54 4.14 3.73 5.91
C ALA A 54 5.67 3.55 5.91
N PRO A 55 6.21 2.57 5.16
CA PRO A 55 7.61 2.16 5.28
C PRO A 55 8.63 3.18 4.82
N LEU A 56 8.24 4.13 3.98
CA LEU A 56 9.13 5.11 3.37
C LEU A 56 8.60 6.54 3.55
N ARG A 57 9.49 7.50 3.79
CA ARG A 57 9.13 8.93 3.88
C ARG A 57 8.38 9.43 2.65
N ALA A 58 8.75 8.98 1.45
CA ALA A 58 8.06 9.36 0.22
C ALA A 58 6.59 8.92 0.23
N LEU A 59 6.30 7.71 0.72
CA LEU A 59 4.93 7.22 0.89
C LEU A 59 4.19 7.98 1.99
N CYS A 60 4.86 8.34 3.09
CA CYS A 60 4.26 9.19 4.12
C CYS A 60 3.82 10.55 3.53
N ASN A 61 4.66 11.17 2.69
CA ASN A 61 4.32 12.43 2.02
C ASN A 61 3.08 12.27 1.11
N GLU A 62 3.07 11.22 0.27
CA GLU A 62 1.95 10.93 -0.62
C GLU A 62 0.64 10.70 0.15
N ILE A 63 0.70 9.89 1.21
CA ILE A 63 -0.46 9.62 2.07
C ILE A 63 -0.92 10.91 2.76
N SER A 64 0.00 11.71 3.29
CA SER A 64 -0.33 12.99 3.95
C SER A 64 -1.01 13.96 2.99
N ASP A 65 -0.53 14.07 1.75
CA ASP A 65 -1.13 14.91 0.71
C ASP A 65 -2.53 14.43 0.34
N ASP A 66 -2.72 13.12 0.20
CA ASP A 66 -4.01 12.54 -0.15
C ASP A 66 -5.03 12.67 1.00
N MET A 67 -4.61 12.43 2.24
CA MET A 67 -5.45 12.66 3.43
C MET A 67 -5.76 14.15 3.59
N GLY A 68 -4.79 15.03 3.34
CA GLY A 68 -4.99 16.48 3.35
C GLY A 68 -6.07 16.93 2.38
N LYS A 69 -6.09 16.39 1.15
CA LYS A 69 -7.15 16.67 0.16
C LYS A 69 -8.51 16.11 0.62
N ALA A 70 -8.51 14.91 1.21
CA ALA A 70 -9.75 14.22 1.59
C ALA A 70 -10.41 14.79 2.84
N PHE A 71 -9.62 15.26 3.82
CA PHE A 71 -10.07 15.68 5.15
C PHE A 71 -9.78 17.14 5.49
N SER A 72 -9.45 17.98 4.50
CA SER A 72 -8.97 19.37 4.67
C SER A 72 -9.84 20.28 5.57
N LYS A 73 -11.11 19.92 5.77
CA LYS A 73 -12.07 20.68 6.60
C LYS A 73 -12.52 19.91 7.84
N GLU A 74 -12.07 18.69 7.99
CA GLU A 74 -12.60 17.76 8.98
C GLU A 74 -11.57 17.34 10.02
N ALA A 75 -10.28 17.30 9.66
CA ALA A 75 -9.21 16.84 10.53
C ALA A 75 -7.89 17.56 10.25
N SER A 76 -7.05 17.66 11.27
CA SER A 76 -5.64 18.08 11.11
C SER A 76 -4.80 16.89 10.62
N ILE A 77 -3.88 17.18 9.69
CA ILE A 77 -2.94 16.17 9.16
C ILE A 77 -1.54 16.53 9.61
N ASN A 78 -0.92 15.63 10.37
CA ASN A 78 0.41 15.84 10.94
C ASN A 78 1.35 14.72 10.51
N GLN A 79 2.44 15.11 9.86
CA GLN A 79 3.49 14.16 9.48
C GLN A 79 4.64 14.23 10.49
N PHE A 80 4.94 13.11 11.12
CA PHE A 80 5.96 13.06 12.18
C PHE A 80 7.41 13.06 11.67
N SER A 81 7.65 13.05 10.36
CA SER A 81 9.02 13.02 9.82
C SER A 81 9.87 14.23 10.25
N ASP A 82 9.25 15.38 10.45
CA ASP A 82 9.91 16.67 10.63
C ASP A 82 9.67 17.31 12.01
N LEU A 83 8.86 16.68 12.87
CA LEU A 83 8.52 17.24 14.18
C LEU A 83 9.61 16.98 15.22
N LEU A 84 9.90 18.02 16.00
CA LEU A 84 10.71 17.94 17.20
C LEU A 84 9.87 17.34 18.36
N GLU A 85 10.51 16.78 19.40
CA GLU A 85 9.83 16.14 20.54
C GLU A 85 8.75 17.03 21.19
N ILE A 86 8.99 18.34 21.26
CA ILE A 86 8.07 19.30 21.89
C ILE A 86 6.74 19.42 21.13
N ASP A 87 6.74 19.14 19.82
CA ASP A 87 5.56 19.28 18.97
C ASP A 87 4.57 18.14 19.17
N PHE A 88 5.01 16.97 19.64
CA PHE A 88 4.11 15.81 19.85
C PHE A 88 3.06 16.09 20.93
N LEU A 89 3.45 16.63 22.07
CA LEU A 89 2.54 16.95 23.16
C LEU A 89 1.49 17.99 22.74
N ASN A 90 1.88 18.94 21.89
CA ASN A 90 0.97 19.95 21.37
C ASN A 90 -0.09 19.37 20.44
N ILE A 91 0.25 18.34 19.67
CA ILE A 91 -0.70 17.69 18.75
C ILE A 91 -1.84 17.04 19.55
N PHE A 92 -1.57 16.45 20.71
CA PHE A 92 -2.55 15.77 21.53
C PHE A 92 -3.26 16.67 22.55
N SER A 93 -2.90 17.95 22.65
CA SER A 93 -3.46 18.87 23.61
C SER A 93 -4.96 19.17 23.45
N ASN A 94 -5.53 18.94 22.27
CA ASN A 94 -6.95 19.13 21.98
C ASN A 94 -7.62 17.78 21.68
N GLU A 95 -8.33 17.23 22.65
CA GLU A 95 -8.96 15.90 22.57
C GLU A 95 -10.13 15.87 21.57
N ASP A 96 -10.83 16.98 21.37
CA ASP A 96 -12.01 17.05 20.48
C ASP A 96 -11.62 17.17 18.99
N GLU A 97 -10.37 17.47 18.69
CA GLU A 97 -9.92 17.65 17.33
C GLU A 97 -9.66 16.31 16.64
N LYS A 98 -10.25 16.12 15.46
CA LYS A 98 -9.91 14.95 14.60
C LYS A 98 -8.53 15.10 14.02
N LYS A 99 -7.72 14.04 14.15
CA LYS A 99 -6.30 14.04 13.79
C LYS A 99 -5.96 12.84 12.93
N ILE A 100 -5.17 13.07 11.90
CA ILE A 100 -4.56 12.01 11.09
C ILE A 100 -3.05 12.21 11.17
N LEU A 101 -2.38 11.23 11.76
CA LEU A 101 -0.95 11.22 11.97
C LEU A 101 -0.32 10.27 10.94
N VAL A 102 0.77 10.69 10.30
CA VAL A 102 1.47 9.85 9.32
C VAL A 102 2.95 9.78 9.68
N CYS A 103 3.50 8.57 9.77
CA CYS A 103 4.91 8.40 10.10
C CYS A 103 5.51 7.12 9.52
N THR A 104 6.84 7.02 9.62
CA THR A 104 7.54 5.75 9.37
C THR A 104 7.59 4.90 10.64
N PRO A 105 7.78 3.57 10.52
CA PRO A 105 7.89 2.67 11.66
C PRO A 105 9.00 3.06 12.64
N GLU A 106 10.15 3.50 12.10
CA GLU A 106 11.30 3.93 12.90
C GLU A 106 10.94 5.15 13.77
N LYS A 107 10.21 6.11 13.19
CA LYS A 107 9.78 7.30 13.92
C LYS A 107 8.73 6.96 14.97
N LEU A 108 7.79 6.06 14.64
CA LEU A 108 6.79 5.60 15.59
C LEU A 108 7.43 4.88 16.78
N GLN A 109 8.38 3.98 16.53
CA GLN A 109 9.10 3.29 17.57
C GLN A 109 9.85 4.26 18.48
N PHE A 110 10.51 5.27 17.89
CA PHE A 110 11.18 6.32 18.66
C PHE A 110 10.20 7.07 19.57
N ILE A 111 9.02 7.46 19.07
CA ILE A 111 8.01 8.18 19.85
C ILE A 111 7.54 7.32 21.02
N PHE A 112 7.19 6.07 20.77
CA PHE A 112 6.67 5.18 21.80
C PHE A 112 7.69 4.82 22.88
N HIS A 113 8.98 4.83 22.56
CA HIS A 113 10.02 4.66 23.57
C HIS A 113 10.16 5.87 24.50
N HIS A 114 9.88 7.08 24.00
CA HIS A 114 10.01 8.31 24.80
C HIS A 114 8.69 8.68 25.48
N GLU A 115 7.56 8.47 24.80
CA GLU A 115 6.23 8.85 25.24
C GLU A 115 5.22 7.68 25.04
N PRO A 116 5.36 6.58 25.81
CA PRO A 116 4.51 5.41 25.64
C PRO A 116 3.02 5.69 25.92
N GLU A 117 2.71 6.73 26.67
CA GLU A 117 1.33 7.13 27.01
C GLU A 117 0.55 7.57 25.74
N LEU A 118 1.25 8.08 24.72
CA LEU A 118 0.63 8.47 23.44
C LEU A 118 0.00 7.27 22.70
N MET A 119 0.38 6.04 23.03
CA MET A 119 -0.28 4.85 22.46
C MET A 119 -1.76 4.79 22.81
N SER A 120 -2.17 5.30 23.99
CA SER A 120 -3.58 5.31 24.41
C SER A 120 -4.42 6.37 23.71
N GLU A 121 -3.77 7.40 23.14
CA GLU A 121 -4.44 8.51 22.43
C GLU A 121 -4.78 8.19 20.97
N ILE A 122 -4.34 7.05 20.46
CA ILE A 122 -4.55 6.63 19.07
C ILE A 122 -5.70 5.65 19.02
N ASP A 123 -6.76 5.97 18.29
CA ASP A 123 -7.94 5.12 18.18
C ASP A 123 -7.84 4.11 17.04
N LEU A 124 -7.12 4.45 15.97
CA LEU A 124 -6.96 3.62 14.79
C LEU A 124 -5.49 3.58 14.34
N TYR A 125 -4.94 2.39 14.29
CA TYR A 125 -3.63 2.10 13.69
C TYR A 125 -3.83 1.51 12.30
N VAL A 126 -3.25 2.14 11.29
CA VAL A 126 -3.21 1.63 9.92
C VAL A 126 -1.77 1.42 9.50
N PHE A 127 -1.39 0.18 9.24
CA PHE A 127 -0.09 -0.16 8.68
C PHE A 127 -0.22 -0.40 7.19
N ASP A 128 0.39 0.46 6.39
CA ASP A 128 0.49 0.25 4.94
C ASP A 128 1.74 -0.57 4.59
N GLU A 129 1.65 -1.32 3.50
CA GLU A 129 2.68 -2.23 3.00
C GLU A 129 3.14 -3.28 4.05
N GLY A 130 2.18 -3.94 4.68
CA GLY A 130 2.41 -4.95 5.72
C GLY A 130 3.28 -6.15 5.28
N HIS A 131 3.58 -6.33 3.99
CA HIS A 131 4.54 -7.34 3.54
C HIS A 131 5.99 -7.04 3.98
N MET A 132 6.26 -5.85 4.49
CA MET A 132 7.56 -5.49 5.07
C MET A 132 7.91 -6.33 6.31
N PHE A 133 6.96 -7.09 6.88
CA PHE A 133 7.28 -8.10 7.90
C PHE A 133 8.22 -9.19 7.39
N ASP A 134 8.13 -9.53 6.12
CA ASP A 134 9.00 -10.53 5.48
C ASP A 134 10.36 -9.92 5.01
N ASP A 135 10.60 -8.63 5.21
CA ASP A 135 11.84 -7.97 4.83
C ASP A 135 12.98 -8.33 5.80
N MET A 136 14.09 -8.85 5.27
CA MET A 136 15.25 -9.29 6.07
C MET A 136 15.89 -8.17 6.90
N SER A 137 15.74 -6.91 6.49
CA SER A 137 16.39 -5.77 7.13
C SER A 137 15.48 -5.02 8.11
N ARG A 138 14.18 -4.96 7.82
CA ARG A 138 13.20 -4.18 8.58
C ARG A 138 12.16 -5.01 9.30
N GLY A 139 12.00 -6.29 8.95
CA GLY A 139 11.00 -7.17 9.52
C GLY A 139 11.06 -7.22 11.04
N ALA A 140 12.24 -7.42 11.60
CA ALA A 140 12.44 -7.45 13.06
C ALA A 140 11.98 -6.16 13.76
N MET A 141 12.19 -5.00 13.14
CA MET A 141 11.72 -3.73 13.69
C MET A 141 10.20 -3.64 13.67
N TYR A 142 9.56 -4.05 12.57
CA TYR A 142 8.10 -4.12 12.51
C TYR A 142 7.51 -5.08 13.55
N GLU A 143 8.13 -6.24 13.74
CA GLU A 143 7.71 -7.20 14.77
C GLU A 143 7.80 -6.59 16.17
N LEU A 144 8.91 -5.93 16.50
CA LEU A 144 9.08 -5.25 17.79
C LEU A 144 8.05 -4.14 17.98
N LEU A 145 7.84 -3.31 16.96
CA LEU A 145 6.86 -2.23 17.02
C LEU A 145 5.44 -2.76 17.28
N ILE A 146 5.03 -3.80 16.60
CA ILE A 146 3.71 -4.41 16.82
C ILE A 146 3.63 -5.10 18.19
N ALA A 147 4.70 -5.74 18.63
CA ALA A 147 4.75 -6.32 19.96
C ALA A 147 4.58 -5.24 21.05
N ASP A 148 5.20 -4.08 20.88
CA ASP A 148 5.00 -2.93 21.78
C ASP A 148 3.57 -2.41 21.74
N ILE A 149 3.00 -2.22 20.55
CA ILE A 149 1.60 -1.81 20.42
C ILE A 149 0.67 -2.80 21.10
N LYS A 150 0.83 -4.09 20.87
CA LYS A 150 -0.01 -5.14 21.49
C LYS A 150 0.06 -5.14 23.02
N LYS A 151 1.16 -4.73 23.61
CA LYS A 151 1.31 -4.64 25.05
C LYS A 151 0.47 -3.52 25.67
N TYR A 152 0.25 -2.43 24.92
CA TYR A 152 -0.42 -1.23 25.42
C TYR A 152 -1.80 -0.98 24.79
N ILE A 153 -2.15 -1.71 23.70
CA ILE A 153 -3.40 -1.51 22.98
C ILE A 153 -4.61 -1.76 23.87
N GLN A 154 -5.60 -0.90 23.75
CA GLN A 154 -6.85 -0.97 24.46
C GLN A 154 -7.94 -1.66 23.62
N PRO A 155 -8.97 -2.23 24.24
CA PRO A 155 -10.02 -2.98 23.52
C PRO A 155 -10.81 -2.17 22.49
N TRP A 156 -10.87 -0.85 22.63
CA TRP A 156 -11.58 0.03 21.68
C TRP A 156 -10.75 0.48 20.50
N GLN A 157 -9.43 0.32 20.57
CA GLN A 157 -8.53 0.69 19.50
C GLN A 157 -8.57 -0.33 18.36
N GLN A 158 -8.51 0.16 17.14
CA GLN A 158 -8.55 -0.68 15.94
C GLN A 158 -7.16 -0.78 15.29
N ILE A 159 -6.76 -1.99 14.90
CA ILE A 159 -5.57 -2.23 14.06
C ILE A 159 -5.99 -2.73 12.69
N VAL A 160 -5.51 -2.07 11.65
CA VAL A 160 -5.68 -2.51 10.25
C VAL A 160 -4.31 -2.58 9.57
N LEU A 161 -3.98 -3.75 9.05
CA LEU A 161 -2.77 -3.98 8.27
C LEU A 161 -3.14 -4.15 6.80
N LEU A 162 -2.68 -3.25 5.94
CA LEU A 162 -2.85 -3.36 4.49
C LEU A 162 -1.58 -3.90 3.84
N SER A 163 -1.73 -4.86 2.94
CA SER A 163 -0.60 -5.46 2.22
C SER A 163 -0.97 -5.83 0.80
N ALA A 164 0.01 -5.88 -0.09
CA ALA A 164 -0.20 -6.41 -1.43
C ALA A 164 -0.27 -7.94 -1.42
N VAL A 165 0.67 -8.58 -0.76
CA VAL A 165 0.76 -10.05 -0.62
C VAL A 165 1.38 -10.36 0.73
N LEU A 166 0.80 -11.34 1.44
CA LEU A 166 1.36 -11.92 2.65
C LEU A 166 1.35 -13.44 2.49
N SER A 167 2.52 -14.05 2.49
CA SER A 167 2.67 -15.50 2.35
C SER A 167 2.09 -16.29 3.53
N ASN A 168 2.11 -15.68 4.73
CA ASN A 168 1.66 -16.28 5.99
C ASN A 168 0.55 -15.46 6.65
N ALA A 169 -0.42 -14.98 5.87
CA ALA A 169 -1.44 -14.04 6.35
C ALA A 169 -2.23 -14.54 7.58
N ASP A 170 -2.56 -15.84 7.64
CA ASP A 170 -3.28 -16.41 8.78
C ASP A 170 -2.45 -16.38 10.07
N LYS A 171 -1.15 -16.72 10.01
CA LYS A 171 -0.27 -16.67 11.17
C LYS A 171 -0.02 -15.23 11.63
N ILE A 172 0.17 -14.31 10.69
CA ILE A 172 0.33 -12.89 10.99
C ILE A 172 -0.97 -12.37 11.61
N LYS A 173 -2.13 -12.76 11.08
CA LYS A 173 -3.44 -12.40 11.65
C LYS A 173 -3.53 -12.84 13.11
N GLU A 174 -3.32 -14.11 13.39
CA GLU A 174 -3.38 -14.66 14.75
C GLU A 174 -2.42 -13.94 15.69
N TRP A 175 -1.19 -13.70 15.22
CA TRP A 175 -0.18 -13.01 16.02
C TRP A 175 -0.47 -11.52 16.21
N VAL A 176 -0.90 -10.75 15.17
CA VAL A 176 -1.09 -9.30 15.26
C VAL A 176 -2.42 -8.94 15.94
N ILE A 177 -3.52 -9.54 15.49
CA ILE A 177 -4.88 -9.11 15.84
C ILE A 177 -5.72 -10.19 16.53
N GLY A 178 -5.14 -11.40 16.74
CA GLY A 178 -5.80 -12.48 17.43
C GLY A 178 -6.94 -13.14 16.64
N ASP A 179 -7.71 -13.99 17.33
CA ASP A 179 -8.74 -14.80 16.71
C ASP A 179 -9.93 -14.00 16.23
N ASP A 180 -10.31 -12.95 16.94
CA ASP A 180 -11.45 -12.08 16.61
C ASP A 180 -11.18 -11.17 15.42
N GLY A 181 -9.93 -11.01 15.02
CA GLY A 181 -9.53 -10.26 13.84
C GLY A 181 -9.95 -10.91 12.54
N VAL A 182 -10.13 -10.13 11.50
CA VAL A 182 -10.55 -10.63 10.19
C VAL A 182 -9.43 -10.59 9.16
N LEU A 183 -9.36 -11.61 8.31
CA LEU A 183 -8.58 -11.59 7.08
C LEU A 183 -9.50 -11.23 5.92
N ALA A 184 -9.27 -10.08 5.32
CA ALA A 184 -9.98 -9.62 4.14
C ALA A 184 -9.10 -9.87 2.91
N TYR A 185 -9.45 -10.90 2.17
CA TYR A 185 -8.79 -11.31 0.95
C TYR A 185 -9.83 -11.76 -0.07
N ASP A 186 -9.65 -11.37 -1.31
CA ASP A 186 -10.44 -11.85 -2.42
C ASP A 186 -9.52 -12.00 -3.65
N LYS A 187 -9.40 -13.23 -4.14
CA LYS A 187 -8.57 -13.59 -5.29
C LYS A 187 -9.03 -12.95 -6.61
N ASP A 188 -10.30 -12.55 -6.66
CA ASP A 188 -10.89 -11.97 -7.86
C ASP A 188 -10.70 -10.45 -7.94
N ILE A 189 -10.23 -9.83 -6.87
CA ILE A 189 -9.85 -8.41 -6.87
C ILE A 189 -8.50 -8.25 -7.57
N ARG A 190 -8.55 -7.68 -8.78
CA ARG A 190 -7.37 -7.38 -9.60
C ARG A 190 -7.39 -5.92 -10.03
N SER A 191 -6.22 -5.29 -10.04
CA SER A 191 -6.09 -3.89 -10.52
C SER A 191 -6.28 -3.79 -12.02
N THR A 192 -5.66 -4.71 -12.74
CA THR A 192 -5.65 -4.79 -14.20
C THR A 192 -5.56 -6.27 -14.62
N PRO A 193 -6.21 -6.68 -15.69
CA PRO A 193 -5.97 -7.98 -16.28
C PRO A 193 -4.47 -8.11 -16.60
N LYS A 194 -3.83 -9.16 -16.11
CA LYS A 194 -2.44 -9.46 -16.46
C LYS A 194 -2.46 -10.37 -17.67
N VAL A 195 -1.82 -9.91 -18.73
CA VAL A 195 -1.57 -10.69 -19.94
C VAL A 195 -0.06 -10.81 -20.09
N VAL A 196 0.45 -12.02 -20.28
CA VAL A 196 1.87 -12.25 -20.46
C VAL A 196 2.13 -12.43 -21.94
N GLY A 197 3.03 -11.60 -22.49
CA GLY A 197 3.43 -11.70 -23.89
C GLY A 197 4.81 -12.36 -24.03
N PHE A 198 4.92 -13.35 -24.89
CA PHE A 198 6.18 -13.98 -25.27
C PHE A 198 6.60 -13.46 -26.65
N ALA A 199 7.70 -12.73 -26.71
CA ALA A 199 8.26 -12.27 -27.98
C ALA A 199 9.03 -13.38 -28.67
N SER A 200 8.67 -13.68 -29.91
CA SER A 200 9.38 -14.64 -30.75
C SER A 200 10.54 -14.02 -31.55
N SER A 201 11.44 -14.85 -32.02
CA SER A 201 12.51 -14.40 -32.92
C SER A 201 12.01 -13.95 -34.31
N GLU A 202 10.75 -14.18 -34.61
CA GLU A 202 10.08 -13.80 -35.87
C GLU A 202 9.42 -12.42 -35.80
N ASN A 203 9.64 -11.68 -34.68
CA ASN A 203 9.10 -10.36 -34.45
C ASN A 203 7.58 -10.39 -34.24
N GLU A 204 7.12 -11.37 -33.50
CA GLU A 204 5.72 -11.58 -33.10
C GLU A 204 5.66 -11.65 -31.59
N ILE A 205 4.55 -11.19 -31.00
CA ILE A 205 4.27 -11.38 -29.59
C ILE A 205 2.99 -12.19 -29.47
N HIS A 206 3.08 -13.32 -28.76
CA HIS A 206 1.98 -14.19 -28.42
C HIS A 206 1.56 -13.90 -26.99
N TYR A 207 0.31 -13.54 -26.79
CA TYR A 207 -0.26 -13.19 -25.50
C TYR A 207 -1.06 -14.34 -24.93
N PHE A 208 -0.88 -14.58 -23.64
CA PHE A 208 -1.55 -15.66 -22.92
C PHE A 208 -2.27 -15.08 -21.70
N SER A 209 -3.46 -15.59 -21.45
CA SER A 209 -4.23 -15.27 -20.26
C SER A 209 -3.68 -15.99 -19.01
N ASN A 210 -4.41 -15.93 -17.92
CA ASN A 210 -3.99 -16.38 -16.60
C ASN A 210 -3.57 -17.85 -16.49
N THR A 211 -4.02 -18.73 -17.39
CA THR A 211 -3.77 -20.17 -17.32
C THR A 211 -2.55 -20.62 -18.11
N PHE A 212 -2.08 -19.80 -19.05
CA PHE A 212 -1.05 -20.15 -20.02
C PHE A 212 -1.36 -21.41 -20.86
N GLU A 213 -2.61 -21.88 -20.83
CA GLU A 213 -3.03 -23.09 -21.52
C GLU A 213 -3.42 -22.79 -22.97
N GLU A 214 -3.99 -21.60 -23.19
CA GLU A 214 -4.42 -21.17 -24.52
C GLU A 214 -3.90 -19.76 -24.81
N GLU A 215 -3.53 -19.52 -26.07
CA GLU A 215 -3.14 -18.20 -26.56
C GLU A 215 -4.39 -17.34 -26.74
N ASP A 216 -4.45 -16.20 -26.05
CA ASP A 216 -5.59 -15.29 -26.17
C ASP A 216 -5.59 -14.55 -27.51
N PHE A 217 -4.45 -14.03 -27.89
CA PHE A 217 -4.24 -13.33 -29.14
C PHE A 217 -2.74 -13.12 -29.41
N TYR A 218 -2.42 -12.82 -30.66
CA TYR A 218 -1.06 -12.44 -31.02
C TYR A 218 -1.05 -11.17 -31.88
N ILE A 219 0.04 -10.40 -31.79
CA ILE A 219 0.26 -9.22 -32.60
C ILE A 219 1.50 -9.44 -33.46
N PRO A 220 1.33 -9.56 -34.79
CA PRO A 220 2.48 -9.75 -35.68
C PRO A 220 3.24 -8.44 -35.87
N LYS A 221 4.57 -8.55 -36.02
CA LYS A 221 5.45 -7.43 -36.43
C LYS A 221 5.28 -6.18 -35.55
N VAL A 222 5.29 -6.38 -34.23
CA VAL A 222 5.09 -5.31 -33.23
C VAL A 222 6.13 -4.20 -33.40
N ILE A 223 7.36 -4.57 -33.70
CA ILE A 223 8.44 -3.63 -33.92
C ILE A 223 8.82 -3.61 -35.40
N LYS A 224 8.60 -2.48 -36.04
CA LYS A 224 9.01 -2.29 -37.44
C LYS A 224 10.46 -1.85 -37.49
N ARG A 225 11.27 -2.61 -38.22
CA ARG A 225 12.63 -2.21 -38.53
C ARG A 225 12.61 -1.00 -39.44
N ILE A 226 13.23 0.10 -39.00
CA ILE A 226 13.27 1.36 -39.76
C ILE A 226 14.70 1.55 -40.23
N GLN A 227 14.90 1.81 -41.53
CA GLN A 227 16.18 2.19 -42.06
C GLN A 227 16.47 3.64 -41.66
N LEU A 228 17.61 3.83 -40.98
CA LEU A 228 18.05 5.15 -40.59
C LEU A 228 18.71 5.87 -41.79
N GLU A 229 18.37 7.13 -41.99
CA GLU A 229 19.05 7.98 -42.96
C GLU A 229 20.50 8.19 -42.56
N THR A 230 21.43 7.80 -43.44
CA THR A 230 22.85 8.01 -43.23
C THR A 230 23.31 9.23 -44.03
N ARG A 231 23.97 10.17 -43.35
CA ARG A 231 24.50 11.39 -43.99
C ARG A 231 25.67 11.13 -44.99
N ARG A 232 26.18 9.92 -45.05
CA ARG A 232 27.28 9.54 -45.98
C ARG A 232 26.72 8.72 -47.14
N VAL A 233 27.00 9.15 -48.36
CA VAL A 233 26.48 8.58 -49.60
C VAL A 233 26.87 7.11 -49.83
N ASN A 234 27.94 6.60 -49.22
CA ASN A 234 28.42 5.22 -49.37
C ASN A 234 28.45 4.43 -48.03
N ALA A 235 27.65 4.79 -47.08
CA ALA A 235 27.57 4.03 -45.83
C ALA A 235 26.62 2.85 -45.96
N ASN A 236 26.97 1.70 -45.36
CA ASN A 236 26.05 0.58 -45.25
C ASN A 236 24.76 1.03 -44.54
N PRO A 237 23.59 0.57 -45.01
CA PRO A 237 22.33 0.94 -44.44
C PRO A 237 22.28 0.52 -42.96
N LYS A 238 22.03 1.46 -42.09
CA LYS A 238 21.79 1.20 -40.65
C LYS A 238 20.31 1.06 -40.42
N PHE A 239 19.94 0.13 -39.56
CA PHE A 239 18.56 -0.11 -39.16
C PHE A 239 18.40 0.13 -37.67
N PHE A 240 17.22 0.56 -37.28
CA PHE A 240 16.79 0.59 -35.88
C PHE A 240 15.52 -0.24 -35.74
N PRO A 241 15.45 -1.15 -34.80
CA PRO A 241 16.57 -1.65 -33.95
C PRO A 241 17.67 -2.36 -34.75
N GLU A 242 18.88 -2.43 -34.21
CA GLU A 242 20.09 -2.87 -34.91
C GLU A 242 20.08 -4.38 -35.19
N ASN A 243 19.52 -5.15 -34.30
CA ASN A 243 19.35 -6.59 -34.38
C ASN A 243 18.08 -7.08 -33.68
N LYS A 244 17.68 -8.33 -33.91
CA LYS A 244 16.48 -8.93 -33.36
C LYS A 244 16.46 -8.96 -31.82
N ALA A 245 17.60 -9.09 -31.17
CA ALA A 245 17.66 -9.08 -29.70
C ALA A 245 17.28 -7.70 -29.10
N ASN A 246 17.70 -6.63 -29.81
CA ASN A 246 17.31 -5.26 -29.42
C ASN A 246 15.82 -4.98 -29.69
N ASP A 247 15.24 -5.63 -30.71
CA ASP A 247 13.80 -5.55 -30.97
C ASP A 247 12.98 -6.06 -29.79
N ILE A 248 13.43 -7.14 -29.16
CA ILE A 248 12.78 -7.75 -28.00
C ILE A 248 13.01 -6.93 -26.71
N ALA A 249 14.18 -6.32 -26.57
CA ALA A 249 14.54 -5.56 -25.36
C ALA A 249 13.85 -4.18 -25.26
N LEU A 250 13.21 -3.70 -26.32
CA LEU A 250 12.49 -2.42 -26.33
C LEU A 250 11.01 -2.51 -25.90
N TYR A 251 10.56 -3.72 -25.58
CA TYR A 251 9.23 -4.02 -25.06
C TYR A 251 9.29 -4.52 -23.62
#